data_0bdacf6ac761478284544ddf7f78c746
#
_entry.id   0bdacf6ac761478284544ddf7f78c746
#
_cell.length_a   1.000
_cell.length_b   1.000
_cell.length_c   1.000
_cell.angle_alpha   90.00
_cell.angle_beta   90.00
_cell.angle_gamma   90.00
#
_symmetry.space_group_name_H-M   'P 1'
#
loop_
_entity.id
_entity.type
_entity.pdbx_description
1 polymer ?
#
loop_
_entity_poly.entity_id
_entity_poly.type
_entity_poly.pdbx_seq_one_letter_code
_entity_poly.pdbx_strand_id
1 'polypeptide(L)'
;SQIFTISDEIEIIKNTLQNAFQLTDLVITTGGLGPTKDDKTKKAFCEFFNDEIVYDEETFQHLKTRLERIGRLEIIERNREQAMILSKAKVFQNHNGTAPSLMVEDKGKIAICLPGVPYEVKPLVKDQIIPYLQKEFESNFLKIRTVSVVNYPESLLSDALEDWELNLPENFSLSYLPIANRVKLKLTASGKDLDALEIQLEEEISKIRPLLKAHIISENGDKIEEILHDFLISRNLTISTAESCTGGELSHLITGVSGSSNYFLGGICTYQTQKKTEILGVSEDLIKEKTVVSAEVAQAMSLGCQQLFKTDIALSTTGVAGPNSDEFNTEIGTVFYSIRVKDFEKTFRLYLPHLERKDFMNFVSQKVLQDLIQILIQENL
;
A
#
# COMPACT_ATOMS: atom_id res chain seq x y z
N SER A 1 4.27 15.47 15.03
CA SER A 1 2.85 15.08 15.17
C SER A 1 2.71 13.96 16.19
N GLN A 2 1.59 13.91 16.91
CA GLN A 2 1.26 12.87 17.88
C GLN A 2 -0.12 12.29 17.54
N ILE A 3 -0.33 11.01 17.85
CA ILE A 3 -1.61 10.32 17.69
C ILE A 3 -2.07 9.82 19.05
N PHE A 4 -3.31 10.12 19.39
CA PHE A 4 -3.97 9.68 20.61
C PHE A 4 -5.13 8.76 20.25
N THR A 5 -5.18 7.58 20.85
CA THR A 5 -6.34 6.69 20.79
C THR A 5 -7.04 6.75 22.13
N ILE A 6 -8.31 7.14 22.12
CA ILE A 6 -9.08 7.43 23.33
C ILE A 6 -10.45 6.74 23.27
N SER A 7 -11.12 6.62 24.43
CA SER A 7 -12.50 6.17 24.52
C SER A 7 -13.50 7.28 24.15
N ASP A 8 -14.72 6.89 23.75
CA ASP A 8 -15.81 7.79 23.37
C ASP A 8 -16.52 8.42 24.61
N GLU A 9 -15.75 8.91 25.57
CA GLU A 9 -16.24 9.64 26.74
C GLU A 9 -16.00 11.13 26.59
N ILE A 10 -17.05 11.93 26.80
CA ILE A 10 -17.04 13.39 26.59
C ILE A 10 -15.88 14.05 27.33
N GLU A 11 -15.68 13.74 28.62
CA GLU A 11 -14.60 14.33 29.41
C GLU A 11 -13.21 13.92 28.93
N ILE A 12 -13.04 12.68 28.45
CA ILE A 12 -11.78 12.22 27.89
C ILE A 12 -11.47 12.93 26.57
N ILE A 13 -12.47 13.07 25.69
CA ILE A 13 -12.34 13.83 24.44
C ILE A 13 -11.94 15.28 24.73
N LYS A 14 -12.64 15.97 25.63
CA LYS A 14 -12.37 17.36 26.01
C LYS A 14 -10.97 17.55 26.59
N ASN A 15 -10.57 16.70 27.54
CA ASN A 15 -9.24 16.75 28.14
C ASN A 15 -8.15 16.49 27.12
N THR A 16 -8.37 15.55 26.17
CA THR A 16 -7.42 15.27 25.11
C THR A 16 -7.30 16.43 24.13
N LEU A 17 -8.40 17.07 23.75
CA LEU A 17 -8.39 18.30 22.94
C LEU A 17 -7.60 19.41 23.63
N GLN A 18 -7.83 19.63 24.93
CA GLN A 18 -7.12 20.64 25.69
C GLN A 18 -5.60 20.38 25.71
N ASN A 19 -5.19 19.14 25.94
CA ASN A 19 -3.77 18.76 25.95
C ASN A 19 -3.15 18.86 24.54
N ALA A 20 -3.87 18.42 23.52
CA ALA A 20 -3.41 18.52 22.15
C ALA A 20 -3.20 19.99 21.71
N PHE A 21 -4.10 20.89 22.09
CA PHE A 21 -3.97 22.32 21.79
C PHE A 21 -2.87 23.05 22.57
N GLN A 22 -2.25 22.40 23.54
CA GLN A 22 -1.00 22.92 24.13
C GLN A 22 0.22 22.65 23.22
N LEU A 23 0.11 21.66 22.33
CA LEU A 23 1.20 21.19 21.48
C LEU A 23 1.10 21.66 20.02
N THR A 24 -0.11 22.02 19.57
CA THR A 24 -0.38 22.35 18.17
C THR A 24 -1.57 23.31 18.04
N ASP A 25 -1.68 23.96 16.89
CA ASP A 25 -2.82 24.82 16.54
C ASP A 25 -3.88 24.07 15.73
N LEU A 26 -3.56 22.89 15.19
CA LEU A 26 -4.50 22.06 14.41
C LEU A 26 -4.63 20.66 15.04
N VAL A 27 -5.86 20.29 15.39
CA VAL A 27 -6.23 18.96 15.88
C VAL A 27 -7.23 18.32 14.94
N ILE A 28 -6.99 17.10 14.52
CA ILE A 28 -7.91 16.32 13.69
C ILE A 28 -8.36 15.09 14.48
N THR A 29 -9.67 14.91 14.59
CA THR A 29 -10.28 13.72 15.22
C THR A 29 -11.02 12.89 14.18
N THR A 30 -11.12 11.58 14.39
CA THR A 30 -11.89 10.68 13.53
C THR A 30 -12.81 9.81 14.36
N GLY A 31 -14.06 9.66 13.92
CA GLY A 31 -15.08 8.85 14.58
C GLY A 31 -16.04 9.64 15.48
N GLY A 32 -17.07 8.96 15.98
CA GLY A 32 -18.06 9.51 16.92
C GLY A 32 -18.98 10.59 16.35
N LEU A 33 -19.19 10.62 15.02
CA LEU A 33 -20.12 11.56 14.33
C LEU A 33 -21.41 10.91 13.85
N GLY A 34 -21.60 9.63 14.06
CA GLY A 34 -22.79 8.88 13.65
C GLY A 34 -24.04 9.22 14.49
N PRO A 35 -25.17 8.54 14.19
CA PRO A 35 -26.44 8.78 14.86
C PRO A 35 -26.65 7.90 16.10
N THR A 36 -25.62 7.19 16.58
CA THR A 36 -25.75 6.23 17.68
C THR A 36 -25.41 6.87 19.02
N LYS A 37 -25.85 6.27 20.13
CA LYS A 37 -25.68 6.86 21.48
C LYS A 37 -24.22 6.91 21.96
N ASP A 38 -23.36 6.14 21.35
CA ASP A 38 -21.92 6.10 21.55
C ASP A 38 -21.18 7.18 20.74
N ASP A 39 -21.84 7.80 19.74
CA ASP A 39 -21.29 8.89 18.96
C ASP A 39 -21.36 10.21 19.76
N LYS A 40 -20.31 10.51 20.51
CA LYS A 40 -20.27 11.63 21.45
C LYS A 40 -19.37 12.78 21.02
N THR A 41 -18.66 12.66 19.89
CA THR A 41 -17.68 13.66 19.46
C THR A 41 -18.31 15.03 19.23
N LYS A 42 -19.45 15.14 18.55
CA LYS A 42 -20.16 16.42 18.36
C LYS A 42 -20.50 17.11 19.69
N LYS A 43 -20.98 16.34 20.68
CA LYS A 43 -21.32 16.88 21.99
C LYS A 43 -20.09 17.32 22.75
N ALA A 44 -19.01 16.55 22.72
CA ALA A 44 -17.75 16.92 23.36
C ALA A 44 -17.14 18.21 22.76
N PHE A 45 -17.21 18.37 21.43
CA PHE A 45 -16.79 19.60 20.76
C PHE A 45 -17.69 20.79 21.12
N CYS A 46 -19.02 20.59 21.15
CA CYS A 46 -19.96 21.63 21.57
C CYS A 46 -19.64 22.15 22.98
N GLU A 47 -19.41 21.25 23.94
CA GLU A 47 -19.02 21.62 25.30
C GLU A 47 -17.63 22.27 25.37
N PHE A 48 -16.65 21.73 24.63
CA PHE A 48 -15.27 22.23 24.63
C PHE A 48 -15.16 23.66 24.07
N PHE A 49 -15.86 23.92 22.94
CA PHE A 49 -15.83 25.24 22.29
C PHE A 49 -16.90 26.22 22.80
N ASN A 50 -17.65 25.83 23.83
CA ASN A 50 -18.77 26.59 24.34
C ASN A 50 -19.69 27.08 23.21
N ASP A 51 -20.19 26.10 22.45
CA ASP A 51 -21.01 26.24 21.26
C ASP A 51 -22.37 25.59 21.47
N GLU A 52 -23.28 25.72 20.52
CA GLU A 52 -24.58 25.06 20.51
C GLU A 52 -24.75 24.17 19.27
N ILE A 53 -25.58 23.14 19.42
CA ILE A 53 -25.90 22.25 18.32
C ILE A 53 -27.16 22.75 17.64
N VAL A 54 -27.06 23.05 16.34
CA VAL A 54 -28.16 23.60 15.53
C VAL A 54 -28.46 22.67 14.36
N TYR A 55 -29.70 22.75 13.87
CA TYR A 55 -30.09 22.02 12.66
C TYR A 55 -29.65 22.79 11.42
N ASP A 56 -28.96 22.08 10.51
CA ASP A 56 -28.48 22.61 9.24
C ASP A 56 -29.26 22.02 8.06
N GLU A 57 -30.04 22.86 7.41
CA GLU A 57 -30.89 22.44 6.29
C GLU A 57 -30.05 22.00 5.07
N GLU A 58 -28.92 22.65 4.79
CA GLU A 58 -28.03 22.29 3.68
C GLU A 58 -27.48 20.88 3.84
N THR A 59 -26.98 20.55 5.04
CA THR A 59 -26.52 19.20 5.38
C THR A 59 -27.65 18.18 5.28
N PHE A 60 -28.86 18.53 5.72
CA PHE A 60 -30.00 17.61 5.58
C PHE A 60 -30.37 17.36 4.13
N GLN A 61 -30.39 18.36 3.28
CA GLN A 61 -30.69 18.21 1.86
C GLN A 61 -29.61 17.39 1.14
N HIS A 62 -28.34 17.59 1.50
CA HIS A 62 -27.23 16.78 0.99
C HIS A 62 -27.42 15.29 1.36
N LEU A 63 -27.68 15.02 2.64
CA LEU A 63 -27.97 13.68 3.16
C LEU A 63 -29.16 13.04 2.44
N LYS A 64 -30.28 13.79 2.32
CA LYS A 64 -31.49 13.34 1.65
C LYS A 64 -31.22 12.94 0.20
N THR A 65 -30.60 13.84 -0.57
CA THR A 65 -30.25 13.59 -1.99
C THR A 65 -29.38 12.35 -2.13
N ARG A 66 -28.41 12.16 -1.22
CA ARG A 66 -27.58 10.97 -1.21
C ARG A 66 -28.38 9.69 -0.95
N LEU A 67 -29.22 9.68 0.08
CA LEU A 67 -30.03 8.51 0.43
C LEU A 67 -31.06 8.16 -0.66
N GLU A 68 -31.65 9.17 -1.29
CA GLU A 68 -32.51 9.00 -2.47
C GLU A 68 -31.77 8.34 -3.63
N ARG A 69 -30.55 8.80 -3.93
CA ARG A 69 -29.70 8.26 -5.00
C ARG A 69 -29.35 6.77 -4.80
N ILE A 70 -29.19 6.33 -3.57
CA ILE A 70 -28.92 4.92 -3.25
C ILE A 70 -30.15 4.10 -2.93
N GLY A 71 -31.37 4.69 -3.08
CA GLY A 71 -32.65 4.02 -2.87
C GLY A 71 -33.00 3.70 -1.41
N ARG A 72 -32.48 4.48 -0.47
CA ARG A 72 -32.65 4.27 0.99
C ARG A 72 -33.55 5.32 1.63
N LEU A 73 -34.74 5.51 1.07
CA LEU A 73 -35.71 6.50 1.51
C LEU A 73 -36.17 6.28 2.96
N GLU A 74 -36.30 5.03 3.37
CA GLU A 74 -36.79 4.60 4.68
C GLU A 74 -35.95 5.05 5.87
N ILE A 75 -34.69 5.45 5.63
CA ILE A 75 -33.79 5.88 6.72
C ILE A 75 -33.52 7.39 6.74
N ILE A 76 -34.13 8.19 5.87
CA ILE A 76 -33.90 9.64 5.79
C ILE A 76 -34.18 10.30 7.15
N GLU A 77 -35.40 10.11 7.68
CA GLU A 77 -35.79 10.73 8.96
C GLU A 77 -34.95 10.20 10.14
N ARG A 78 -34.57 8.91 10.11
CA ARG A 78 -33.73 8.31 11.14
C ARG A 78 -32.31 8.94 11.17
N ASN A 79 -31.82 9.41 10.02
CA ASN A 79 -30.51 10.07 9.91
C ASN A 79 -30.58 11.58 10.03
N ARG A 80 -31.74 12.17 10.33
CA ARG A 80 -31.91 13.62 10.48
C ARG A 80 -30.98 14.22 11.53
N GLU A 81 -30.66 13.48 12.58
CA GLU A 81 -29.73 13.90 13.63
C GLU A 81 -28.31 14.13 13.11
N GLN A 82 -27.96 13.62 11.95
CA GLN A 82 -26.64 13.89 11.33
C GLN A 82 -26.56 15.32 10.77
N ALA A 83 -27.69 15.94 10.47
CA ALA A 83 -27.78 17.35 10.13
C ALA A 83 -27.75 18.30 11.36
N MET A 84 -27.62 17.74 12.56
CA MET A 84 -27.33 18.53 13.76
C MET A 84 -25.83 18.81 13.82
N ILE A 85 -25.43 20.07 13.67
CA ILE A 85 -24.03 20.52 13.61
C ILE A 85 -23.74 21.55 14.70
N LEU A 86 -22.48 21.85 14.94
CA LEU A 86 -22.10 22.97 15.80
C LEU A 86 -22.36 24.30 15.08
N SER A 87 -22.92 25.29 15.77
CA SER A 87 -23.34 26.56 15.17
C SER A 87 -22.19 27.37 14.57
N LYS A 88 -20.98 27.23 15.12
CA LYS A 88 -19.74 27.87 14.64
C LYS A 88 -18.98 27.01 13.62
N ALA A 89 -19.45 25.80 13.33
CA ALA A 89 -18.70 24.89 12.47
C ALA A 89 -18.79 25.27 11.00
N LYS A 90 -17.65 25.21 10.32
CA LYS A 90 -17.61 25.06 8.87
C LYS A 90 -17.86 23.60 8.54
N VAL A 91 -18.83 23.35 7.66
CA VAL A 91 -19.22 22.00 7.23
C VAL A 91 -18.50 21.63 5.96
N PHE A 92 -17.92 20.42 5.93
CA PHE A 92 -17.45 19.78 4.72
C PHE A 92 -18.36 18.59 4.41
N GLN A 93 -19.12 18.71 3.32
CA GLN A 93 -20.14 17.71 2.96
C GLN A 93 -19.53 16.38 2.55
N ASN A 94 -20.03 15.30 3.14
CA ASN A 94 -19.54 13.95 2.87
C ASN A 94 -20.26 13.33 1.67
N HIS A 95 -19.64 13.28 0.53
CA HIS A 95 -20.21 12.70 -0.69
C HIS A 95 -20.28 11.16 -0.66
N ASN A 96 -19.54 10.51 0.22
CA ASN A 96 -19.46 9.05 0.31
C ASN A 96 -20.13 8.45 1.55
N GLY A 97 -20.55 9.30 2.50
CA GLY A 97 -21.23 8.91 3.74
C GLY A 97 -22.38 9.83 4.11
N THR A 98 -22.92 9.65 5.30
CA THR A 98 -24.05 10.44 5.81
C THR A 98 -23.64 11.47 6.85
N ALA A 99 -22.52 11.26 7.56
CA ALA A 99 -22.01 12.20 8.53
C ALA A 99 -21.06 13.21 7.87
N PRO A 100 -21.30 14.53 7.94
CA PRO A 100 -20.39 15.54 7.44
C PRO A 100 -19.13 15.62 8.31
N SER A 101 -18.07 16.23 7.79
CA SER A 101 -16.96 16.70 8.62
C SER A 101 -17.22 18.11 9.10
N LEU A 102 -16.83 18.40 10.33
CA LEU A 102 -17.05 19.69 10.97
C LEU A 102 -15.70 20.29 11.39
N MET A 103 -15.49 21.55 11.09
CA MET A 103 -14.32 22.31 11.52
C MET A 103 -14.76 23.46 12.40
N VAL A 104 -14.17 23.57 13.57
CA VAL A 104 -14.37 24.70 14.49
C VAL A 104 -13.05 25.41 14.67
N GLU A 105 -13.08 26.73 14.55
CA GLU A 105 -11.95 27.60 14.85
C GLU A 105 -12.30 28.49 16.07
N ASP A 106 -11.42 28.52 17.05
CA ASP A 106 -11.51 29.41 18.21
C ASP A 106 -10.10 29.85 18.62
N LYS A 107 -9.90 31.18 18.72
CA LYS A 107 -8.65 31.82 19.19
C LYS A 107 -7.38 31.32 18.49
N GLY A 108 -7.46 31.10 17.18
CA GLY A 108 -6.35 30.60 16.35
C GLY A 108 -6.08 29.10 16.51
N LYS A 109 -6.95 28.35 17.17
CA LYS A 109 -6.92 26.89 17.29
C LYS A 109 -8.01 26.30 16.40
N ILE A 110 -7.67 25.27 15.65
CA ILE A 110 -8.59 24.59 14.72
C ILE A 110 -8.75 23.14 15.12
N ALA A 111 -9.99 22.72 15.28
CA ALA A 111 -10.36 21.33 15.44
C ALA A 111 -11.20 20.86 14.25
N ILE A 112 -10.85 19.73 13.66
CA ILE A 112 -11.60 19.11 12.57
C ILE A 112 -12.06 17.72 13.02
N CYS A 113 -13.38 17.49 12.99
CA CYS A 113 -13.93 16.16 13.21
C CYS A 113 -14.24 15.48 11.88
N LEU A 114 -13.73 14.28 11.68
CA LEU A 114 -13.92 13.44 10.51
C LEU A 114 -14.81 12.23 10.83
N PRO A 115 -15.56 11.70 9.86
CA PRO A 115 -16.17 10.38 9.99
C PRO A 115 -15.14 9.30 10.34
N GLY A 116 -15.60 8.14 10.84
CA GLY A 116 -14.71 7.02 11.21
C GLY A 116 -14.37 6.07 10.06
N VAL A 117 -15.07 6.15 8.94
CA VAL A 117 -14.94 5.18 7.84
C VAL A 117 -13.90 5.60 6.82
N PRO A 118 -12.81 4.83 6.60
CA PRO A 118 -11.68 5.27 5.76
C PRO A 118 -12.06 5.65 4.32
N TYR A 119 -13.00 4.94 3.67
CA TYR A 119 -13.40 5.25 2.30
C TYR A 119 -14.20 6.57 2.18
N GLU A 120 -14.79 7.05 3.27
CA GLU A 120 -15.45 8.35 3.38
C GLU A 120 -14.43 9.46 3.64
N VAL A 121 -13.50 9.21 4.56
CA VAL A 121 -12.51 10.19 5.03
C VAL A 121 -11.50 10.55 3.95
N LYS A 122 -11.01 9.57 3.21
CA LYS A 122 -9.96 9.82 2.19
C LYS A 122 -10.33 10.90 1.16
N PRO A 123 -11.50 10.82 0.49
CA PRO A 123 -11.92 11.88 -0.44
C PRO A 123 -12.19 13.22 0.26
N LEU A 124 -12.84 13.19 1.44
CA LEU A 124 -13.11 14.39 2.24
C LEU A 124 -11.84 15.19 2.53
N VAL A 125 -10.82 14.48 3.02
CA VAL A 125 -9.52 15.09 3.35
C VAL A 125 -8.83 15.58 2.08
N LYS A 126 -8.73 14.73 1.05
CA LYS A 126 -8.00 15.04 -0.19
C LYS A 126 -8.62 16.19 -0.97
N ASP A 127 -9.95 16.16 -1.14
CA ASP A 127 -10.62 17.02 -2.10
C ASP A 127 -11.18 18.31 -1.49
N GLN A 128 -11.36 18.36 -0.16
CA GLN A 128 -11.95 19.51 0.51
C GLN A 128 -11.06 20.08 1.64
N ILE A 129 -10.60 19.25 2.60
CA ILE A 129 -9.91 19.76 3.79
C ILE A 129 -8.49 20.21 3.48
N ILE A 130 -7.70 19.41 2.76
CA ILE A 130 -6.33 19.79 2.38
C ILE A 130 -6.31 21.06 1.54
N PRO A 131 -7.13 21.25 0.48
CA PRO A 131 -7.17 22.49 -0.28
C PRO A 131 -7.58 23.70 0.55
N TYR A 132 -8.51 23.51 1.51
CA TYR A 132 -8.89 24.56 2.42
C TYR A 132 -7.72 24.99 3.33
N LEU A 133 -7.07 24.02 3.99
CA LEU A 133 -5.94 24.29 4.88
C LEU A 133 -4.76 24.93 4.12
N GLN A 134 -4.47 24.49 2.90
CA GLN A 134 -3.42 25.08 2.06
C GLN A 134 -3.68 26.53 1.69
N LYS A 135 -4.95 26.93 1.58
CA LYS A 135 -5.33 28.31 1.29
C LYS A 135 -5.26 29.22 2.51
N GLU A 136 -5.62 28.70 3.68
CA GLU A 136 -5.70 29.49 4.92
C GLU A 136 -4.36 29.58 5.66
N PHE A 137 -3.45 28.62 5.43
CA PHE A 137 -2.17 28.57 6.14
C PHE A 137 -1.00 28.71 5.17
N GLU A 138 -0.12 29.68 5.46
CA GLU A 138 1.21 29.72 4.87
C GLU A 138 2.05 28.61 5.52
N SER A 139 2.34 27.56 4.76
CA SER A 139 3.23 26.48 5.21
C SER A 139 4.35 26.26 4.21
N ASN A 140 5.47 25.72 4.68
CA ASN A 140 6.44 25.16 3.78
C ASN A 140 5.84 23.94 3.09
N PHE A 141 6.07 23.83 1.80
CA PHE A 141 5.78 22.59 1.06
C PHE A 141 6.71 21.48 1.51
N LEU A 142 6.18 20.27 1.52
CA LEU A 142 6.96 19.06 1.64
C LEU A 142 6.89 18.30 0.33
N LYS A 143 8.03 18.02 -0.26
CA LYS A 143 8.13 17.17 -1.44
C LYS A 143 8.84 15.88 -1.05
N ILE A 144 8.32 14.76 -1.49
CA ILE A 144 8.81 13.43 -1.14
C ILE A 144 9.14 12.68 -2.41
N ARG A 145 10.34 12.08 -2.43
CA ARG A 145 10.73 11.11 -3.42
C ARG A 145 11.05 9.79 -2.70
N THR A 146 10.58 8.68 -3.24
CA THR A 146 10.78 7.37 -2.60
C THR A 146 11.45 6.42 -3.57
N VAL A 147 12.69 6.04 -3.26
CA VAL A 147 13.48 5.11 -4.06
C VAL A 147 13.32 3.70 -3.49
N SER A 148 12.87 2.76 -4.32
CA SER A 148 12.73 1.34 -3.95
C SER A 148 14.00 0.58 -4.32
N VAL A 149 14.71 0.07 -3.32
CA VAL A 149 15.97 -0.68 -3.46
C VAL A 149 15.74 -2.15 -3.10
N VAL A 150 16.10 -3.06 -3.97
CA VAL A 150 15.94 -4.51 -3.78
C VAL A 150 17.27 -5.22 -3.68
N ASN A 151 17.27 -6.40 -3.04
CA ASN A 151 18.43 -7.27 -2.92
C ASN A 151 19.69 -6.55 -2.38
N TYR A 152 19.46 -5.60 -1.46
CA TYR A 152 20.51 -4.86 -0.77
C TYR A 152 20.17 -4.85 0.72
N PRO A 153 20.94 -5.52 1.59
CA PRO A 153 20.73 -5.48 3.04
C PRO A 153 20.76 -4.05 3.58
N GLU A 154 19.83 -3.72 4.49
CA GLU A 154 19.67 -2.35 5.01
C GLU A 154 20.97 -1.78 5.60
N SER A 155 21.72 -2.59 6.37
CA SER A 155 22.99 -2.17 6.96
C SER A 155 24.03 -1.80 5.91
N LEU A 156 24.19 -2.64 4.87
CA LEU A 156 25.11 -2.36 3.77
C LEU A 156 24.64 -1.18 2.90
N LEU A 157 23.32 -0.99 2.79
CA LEU A 157 22.75 0.14 2.09
C LEU A 157 23.02 1.46 2.82
N SER A 158 22.88 1.46 4.14
CA SER A 158 23.23 2.61 4.99
C SER A 158 24.73 2.95 4.88
N ASP A 159 25.60 1.94 4.97
CA ASP A 159 27.06 2.13 4.81
C ASP A 159 27.41 2.71 3.43
N ALA A 160 26.76 2.21 2.37
CA ALA A 160 27.01 2.68 1.00
C ALA A 160 26.53 4.13 0.73
N LEU A 161 25.60 4.62 1.53
CA LEU A 161 25.01 5.95 1.40
C LEU A 161 25.49 6.95 2.47
N GLU A 162 26.33 6.53 3.43
CA GLU A 162 26.74 7.32 4.59
C GLU A 162 27.29 8.70 4.18
N ASP A 163 28.26 8.74 3.26
CA ASP A 163 28.85 9.99 2.81
C ASP A 163 27.83 10.92 2.12
N TRP A 164 26.89 10.37 1.37
CA TRP A 164 25.83 11.14 0.73
C TRP A 164 24.83 11.65 1.76
N GLU A 165 24.41 10.83 2.71
CA GLU A 165 23.45 11.17 3.76
C GLU A 165 23.98 12.29 4.66
N LEU A 166 25.27 12.24 5.05
CA LEU A 166 25.93 13.27 5.85
C LEU A 166 26.02 14.63 5.13
N ASN A 167 26.01 14.64 3.80
CA ASN A 167 26.09 15.84 2.98
C ASN A 167 24.74 16.31 2.42
N LEU A 168 23.61 15.74 2.90
CA LEU A 168 22.29 16.22 2.52
C LEU A 168 22.08 17.68 2.98
N PRO A 169 21.40 18.51 2.18
CA PRO A 169 21.03 19.87 2.59
C PRO A 169 20.16 19.86 3.87
N GLU A 170 20.26 20.92 4.68
CA GLU A 170 19.56 21.03 5.97
C GLU A 170 18.01 20.90 5.86
N ASN A 171 17.44 21.26 4.71
CA ASN A 171 16.02 21.15 4.44
C ASN A 171 15.59 19.76 3.97
N PHE A 172 16.50 18.76 4.00
CA PHE A 172 16.24 17.37 3.63
C PHE A 172 16.21 16.46 4.86
N SER A 173 15.47 15.37 4.74
CA SER A 173 15.52 14.25 5.68
C SER A 173 15.38 12.93 4.93
N LEU A 174 16.14 11.91 5.37
CA LEU A 174 16.11 10.56 4.83
C LEU A 174 15.49 9.60 5.86
N SER A 175 14.72 8.65 5.37
CA SER A 175 14.22 7.53 6.18
C SER A 175 14.37 6.22 5.42
N TYR A 176 14.87 5.20 6.10
CA TYR A 176 14.94 3.82 5.62
C TYR A 176 13.68 3.09 6.07
N LEU A 177 12.92 2.55 5.13
CA LEU A 177 11.66 1.85 5.39
C LEU A 177 11.77 0.42 4.84
N PRO A 178 12.20 -0.55 5.64
CA PRO A 178 12.26 -1.95 5.22
C PRO A 178 10.85 -2.51 5.03
N ILE A 179 10.60 -3.11 3.88
CA ILE A 179 9.32 -3.72 3.50
C ILE A 179 9.61 -5.04 2.79
N ALA A 180 9.28 -6.15 3.43
CA ALA A 180 9.55 -7.48 2.90
C ALA A 180 11.03 -7.61 2.46
N ASN A 181 11.29 -7.77 1.15
CA ASN A 181 12.65 -7.97 0.61
C ASN A 181 13.26 -6.70 0.01
N ARG A 182 12.74 -5.53 0.32
CA ARG A 182 13.21 -4.25 -0.21
C ARG A 182 13.31 -3.20 0.87
N VAL A 183 14.13 -2.20 0.63
CA VAL A 183 14.21 -0.98 1.45
C VAL A 183 13.69 0.18 0.61
N LYS A 184 12.71 0.91 1.13
CA LYS A 184 12.29 2.19 0.56
C LYS A 184 13.10 3.31 1.21
N LEU A 185 13.91 4.01 0.43
CA LEU A 185 14.57 5.25 0.83
C LEU A 185 13.59 6.40 0.60
N LYS A 186 13.08 6.96 1.66
CA LYS A 186 12.15 8.09 1.61
C LYS A 186 12.93 9.38 1.84
N LEU A 187 13.21 10.11 0.77
CA LEU A 187 13.84 11.43 0.81
C LEU A 187 12.74 12.50 0.85
N THR A 188 12.75 13.33 1.88
CA THR A 188 11.79 14.42 2.07
C THR A 188 12.53 15.75 2.04
N ALA A 189 12.09 16.67 1.19
CA ALA A 189 12.59 18.04 1.12
C ALA A 189 11.50 19.03 1.55
N SER A 190 11.88 20.09 2.25
CA SER A 190 10.96 21.16 2.70
C SER A 190 11.38 22.52 2.16
N GLY A 191 10.42 23.36 1.76
CA GLY A 191 10.69 24.71 1.24
C GLY A 191 9.45 25.45 0.78
N LYS A 192 9.63 26.65 0.26
CA LYS A 192 8.52 27.52 -0.17
C LYS A 192 8.18 27.41 -1.66
N ASP A 193 9.02 26.77 -2.45
CA ASP A 193 8.87 26.64 -3.89
C ASP A 193 8.90 25.15 -4.29
N LEU A 194 7.77 24.66 -4.80
CA LEU A 194 7.62 23.25 -5.20
C LEU A 194 8.50 22.85 -6.39
N ASP A 195 8.71 23.76 -7.33
CA ASP A 195 9.52 23.48 -8.52
C ASP A 195 11.01 23.43 -8.14
N ALA A 196 11.45 24.34 -7.27
CA ALA A 196 12.80 24.30 -6.72
C ALA A 196 13.05 23.03 -5.90
N LEU A 197 12.06 22.56 -5.11
CA LEU A 197 12.18 21.30 -4.36
C LEU A 197 12.26 20.07 -5.27
N GLU A 198 11.54 20.06 -6.40
CA GLU A 198 11.62 18.95 -7.36
C GLU A 198 13.02 18.87 -8.00
N ILE A 199 13.58 20.02 -8.37
CA ILE A 199 14.94 20.09 -8.93
C ILE A 199 15.97 19.59 -7.91
N GLN A 200 15.90 20.07 -6.67
CA GLN A 200 16.79 19.65 -5.60
C GLN A 200 16.69 18.16 -5.30
N LEU A 201 15.48 17.60 -5.27
CA LEU A 201 15.27 16.15 -5.10
C LEU A 201 15.90 15.34 -6.23
N GLU A 202 15.74 15.79 -7.48
CA GLU A 202 16.34 15.12 -8.63
C GLU A 202 17.86 15.17 -8.59
N GLU A 203 18.44 16.29 -8.17
CA GLU A 203 19.90 16.43 -7.96
C GLU A 203 20.40 15.43 -6.93
N GLU A 204 19.71 15.28 -5.78
CA GLU A 204 20.11 14.33 -4.75
C GLU A 204 19.93 12.87 -5.17
N ILE A 205 18.83 12.55 -5.85
CA ILE A 205 18.59 11.19 -6.38
C ILE A 205 19.63 10.83 -7.45
N SER A 206 20.03 11.78 -8.30
CA SER A 206 21.05 11.54 -9.33
C SER A 206 22.40 11.08 -8.76
N LYS A 207 22.73 11.49 -7.52
CA LYS A 207 23.96 11.11 -6.84
C LYS A 207 23.96 9.64 -6.37
N ILE A 208 22.78 9.11 -5.99
CA ILE A 208 22.69 7.73 -5.51
C ILE A 208 22.47 6.70 -6.63
N ARG A 209 22.00 7.11 -7.81
CA ARG A 209 21.82 6.19 -8.95
C ARG A 209 23.10 5.40 -9.30
N PRO A 210 24.29 6.01 -9.45
CA PRO A 210 25.51 5.26 -9.77
C PRO A 210 25.98 4.35 -8.62
N LEU A 211 25.63 4.66 -7.37
CA LEU A 211 25.98 3.86 -6.20
C LEU A 211 25.14 2.57 -6.14
N LEU A 212 23.85 2.68 -6.41
CA LEU A 212 22.89 1.59 -6.23
C LEU A 212 22.57 0.83 -7.52
N LYS A 213 22.75 1.44 -8.69
CA LYS A 213 22.62 0.81 -10.03
C LYS A 213 21.33 -0.03 -10.18
N ALA A 214 21.50 -1.28 -10.56
CA ALA A 214 20.37 -2.22 -10.80
C ALA A 214 19.61 -2.65 -9.53
N HIS A 215 20.03 -2.18 -8.35
CA HIS A 215 19.25 -2.38 -7.13
C HIS A 215 18.06 -1.41 -7.03
N ILE A 216 18.08 -0.27 -7.74
CA ILE A 216 16.92 0.63 -7.84
C ILE A 216 15.94 0.05 -8.84
N ILE A 217 14.70 -0.18 -8.40
CA ILE A 217 13.62 -0.67 -9.26
C ILE A 217 12.50 0.36 -9.47
N SER A 218 12.41 1.38 -8.64
CA SER A 218 11.51 2.54 -8.80
C SER A 218 12.01 3.73 -7.99
N GLU A 219 11.70 4.93 -8.45
CA GLU A 219 12.00 6.19 -7.74
C GLU A 219 10.71 6.94 -7.30
N ASN A 220 9.52 6.31 -7.46
CA ASN A 220 8.22 6.91 -7.18
C ASN A 220 7.54 6.29 -5.96
N GLY A 221 8.13 5.27 -5.36
CA GLY A 221 7.56 4.57 -4.20
C GLY A 221 6.41 3.62 -4.53
N ASP A 222 6.27 3.26 -5.79
CA ASP A 222 5.21 2.39 -6.30
C ASP A 222 5.20 1.01 -5.61
N LYS A 223 4.09 0.32 -5.71
CA LYS A 223 4.00 -1.08 -5.35
C LYS A 223 4.71 -1.95 -6.38
N ILE A 224 5.10 -3.15 -5.97
CA ILE A 224 5.87 -4.04 -6.85
C ILE A 224 5.07 -4.44 -8.10
N GLU A 225 3.78 -4.66 -7.95
CA GLU A 225 2.87 -5.01 -9.03
C GLU A 225 2.66 -3.83 -10.02
N GLU A 226 2.70 -2.59 -9.54
CA GLU A 226 2.62 -1.38 -10.36
C GLU A 226 3.92 -1.17 -11.17
N ILE A 227 5.07 -1.36 -10.51
CA ILE A 227 6.37 -1.32 -11.18
C ILE A 227 6.45 -2.38 -12.30
N LEU A 228 6.02 -3.61 -12.01
CA LEU A 228 5.98 -4.68 -12.99
C LEU A 228 5.05 -4.34 -14.17
N HIS A 229 3.87 -3.76 -13.89
CA HIS A 229 2.93 -3.30 -14.90
C HIS A 229 3.61 -2.38 -15.92
N ASP A 230 4.28 -1.34 -15.43
CA ASP A 230 4.96 -0.36 -16.30
C ASP A 230 6.07 -1.00 -17.14
N PHE A 231 6.83 -1.93 -16.55
CA PHE A 231 7.85 -2.70 -17.27
C PHE A 231 7.26 -3.55 -18.40
N LEU A 232 6.20 -4.29 -18.13
CA LEU A 232 5.58 -5.18 -19.10
C LEU A 232 4.90 -4.41 -20.24
N ILE A 233 4.17 -3.35 -19.91
CA ILE A 233 3.52 -2.49 -20.91
C ILE A 233 4.55 -1.79 -21.81
N SER A 234 5.57 -1.17 -21.21
CA SER A 234 6.58 -0.41 -21.98
C SER A 234 7.41 -1.28 -22.93
N ARG A 235 7.56 -2.57 -22.62
CA ARG A 235 8.32 -3.54 -23.41
C ARG A 235 7.46 -4.47 -24.26
N ASN A 236 6.13 -4.32 -24.15
CA ASN A 236 5.15 -5.21 -24.82
C ASN A 236 5.41 -6.69 -24.52
N LEU A 237 5.71 -7.02 -23.25
CA LEU A 237 5.97 -8.38 -22.80
C LEU A 237 4.74 -8.99 -22.14
N THR A 238 4.53 -10.27 -22.40
CA THR A 238 3.44 -11.07 -21.82
C THR A 238 3.94 -11.98 -20.70
N ILE A 239 3.09 -12.23 -19.68
CA ILE A 239 3.46 -13.03 -18.51
C ILE A 239 2.39 -14.07 -18.15
N SER A 240 2.83 -15.20 -17.62
CA SER A 240 1.98 -16.24 -17.01
C SER A 240 2.60 -16.79 -15.73
N THR A 241 1.78 -17.46 -14.89
CA THR A 241 2.18 -17.99 -13.59
C THR A 241 1.80 -19.46 -13.41
N ALA A 242 2.71 -20.26 -12.85
CA ALA A 242 2.47 -21.65 -12.41
C ALA A 242 2.71 -21.75 -10.90
N GLU A 243 1.65 -21.70 -10.13
CA GLU A 243 1.73 -21.61 -8.68
C GLU A 243 1.47 -22.95 -7.99
N SER A 244 2.18 -23.19 -6.88
CA SER A 244 1.90 -24.27 -5.95
C SER A 244 1.80 -23.70 -4.53
N CYS A 245 2.91 -23.49 -3.83
CA CYS A 245 2.91 -23.02 -2.44
C CYS A 245 2.38 -21.60 -2.24
N THR A 246 2.36 -20.76 -3.27
CA THR A 246 1.81 -19.39 -3.24
C THR A 246 0.29 -19.36 -3.46
N GLY A 247 -0.30 -20.46 -3.98
CA GLY A 247 -1.75 -20.66 -3.98
C GLY A 247 -2.58 -19.66 -4.79
N GLY A 248 -2.01 -18.95 -5.76
CA GLY A 248 -2.68 -17.94 -6.57
C GLY A 248 -2.27 -16.50 -6.20
N GLU A 249 -1.41 -16.30 -5.21
CA GLU A 249 -1.01 -14.96 -4.73
C GLU A 249 -0.23 -14.18 -5.79
N LEU A 250 0.62 -14.81 -6.60
CA LEU A 250 1.29 -14.16 -7.74
C LEU A 250 0.28 -13.64 -8.75
N SER A 251 -0.66 -14.48 -9.15
CA SER A 251 -1.75 -14.10 -10.05
C SER A 251 -2.60 -12.98 -9.48
N HIS A 252 -2.89 -13.02 -8.17
CA HIS A 252 -3.65 -11.99 -7.46
C HIS A 252 -2.92 -10.63 -7.47
N LEU A 253 -1.63 -10.59 -7.17
CA LEU A 253 -0.83 -9.35 -7.22
C LEU A 253 -0.82 -8.76 -8.63
N ILE A 254 -0.55 -9.56 -9.65
CA ILE A 254 -0.49 -9.10 -11.05
C ILE A 254 -1.85 -8.57 -11.51
N THR A 255 -2.95 -9.28 -11.18
CA THR A 255 -4.31 -8.88 -11.60
C THR A 255 -4.90 -7.76 -10.76
N GLY A 256 -4.27 -7.41 -9.63
CA GLY A 256 -4.65 -6.28 -8.79
C GLY A 256 -4.45 -4.92 -9.45
N VAL A 257 -3.67 -4.85 -10.54
CA VAL A 257 -3.43 -3.61 -11.31
C VAL A 257 -4.41 -3.53 -12.49
N SER A 258 -5.08 -2.40 -12.63
CA SER A 258 -6.00 -2.18 -13.76
C SER A 258 -5.25 -2.21 -15.09
N GLY A 259 -5.79 -2.90 -16.08
CA GLY A 259 -5.15 -3.07 -17.38
C GLY A 259 -4.22 -4.30 -17.48
N SER A 260 -4.12 -5.10 -16.44
CA SER A 260 -3.31 -6.33 -16.43
C SER A 260 -3.64 -7.33 -17.53
N SER A 261 -4.87 -7.32 -18.05
CA SER A 261 -5.28 -8.17 -19.21
C SER A 261 -4.50 -7.89 -20.49
N ASN A 262 -3.78 -6.80 -20.58
CA ASN A 262 -2.93 -6.49 -21.74
C ASN A 262 -1.64 -7.31 -21.77
N TYR A 263 -1.21 -7.86 -20.62
CA TYR A 263 0.05 -8.61 -20.50
C TYR A 263 -0.07 -9.92 -19.73
N PHE A 264 -1.01 -10.09 -18.80
CA PHE A 264 -1.22 -11.33 -18.05
C PHE A 264 -2.16 -12.25 -18.81
N LEU A 265 -1.62 -13.29 -19.47
CA LEU A 265 -2.42 -14.20 -20.28
C LEU A 265 -3.09 -15.30 -19.47
N GLY A 266 -2.64 -15.53 -18.24
CA GLY A 266 -3.25 -16.48 -17.33
C GLY A 266 -2.29 -17.03 -16.30
N GLY A 267 -2.87 -17.67 -15.28
CA GLY A 267 -2.15 -18.35 -14.23
C GLY A 267 -2.82 -19.68 -13.87
N ILE A 268 -2.02 -20.62 -13.43
CA ILE A 268 -2.51 -21.94 -13.01
C ILE A 268 -1.96 -22.31 -11.64
N CYS A 269 -2.83 -22.81 -10.77
CA CYS A 269 -2.45 -23.34 -9.47
C CYS A 269 -2.44 -24.86 -9.50
N THR A 270 -1.27 -25.47 -9.74
CA THR A 270 -1.07 -26.92 -9.73
C THR A 270 -0.70 -27.38 -8.32
N TYR A 271 -1.70 -27.34 -7.42
CA TYR A 271 -1.47 -27.55 -5.99
C TYR A 271 -1.10 -28.99 -5.65
N GLN A 272 -1.80 -29.97 -6.25
CA GLN A 272 -1.46 -31.37 -6.11
C GLN A 272 -0.29 -31.75 -7.03
N THR A 273 0.59 -32.65 -6.55
CA THR A 273 1.76 -33.16 -7.29
C THR A 273 1.38 -33.67 -8.68
N GLN A 274 0.35 -34.52 -8.78
CA GLN A 274 -0.13 -35.09 -10.03
C GLN A 274 -0.53 -34.03 -11.06
N LYS A 275 -1.11 -32.88 -10.63
CA LYS A 275 -1.53 -31.82 -11.54
C LYS A 275 -0.37 -31.07 -12.19
N LYS A 276 0.82 -31.12 -11.61
CA LYS A 276 2.05 -30.61 -12.25
C LYS A 276 2.38 -31.40 -13.49
N THR A 277 2.21 -32.74 -13.44
CA THR A 277 2.40 -33.62 -14.58
C THR A 277 1.30 -33.48 -15.62
N GLU A 278 0.04 -33.58 -15.19
CA GLU A 278 -1.12 -33.58 -16.12
C GLU A 278 -1.27 -32.28 -16.91
N ILE A 279 -0.96 -31.15 -16.31
CA ILE A 279 -1.27 -29.82 -16.89
C ILE A 279 0.00 -29.15 -17.43
N LEU A 280 1.09 -29.20 -16.67
CA LEU A 280 2.34 -28.50 -17.01
C LEU A 280 3.38 -29.44 -17.67
N GLY A 281 3.09 -30.73 -17.80
CA GLY A 281 4.00 -31.70 -18.42
C GLY A 281 5.25 -31.99 -17.60
N VAL A 282 5.25 -31.72 -16.30
CA VAL A 282 6.37 -32.06 -15.41
C VAL A 282 6.49 -33.60 -15.34
N SER A 283 7.66 -34.14 -15.64
CA SER A 283 7.88 -35.61 -15.66
C SER A 283 7.69 -36.23 -14.27
N GLU A 284 6.93 -37.32 -14.18
CA GLU A 284 6.81 -38.09 -12.93
C GLU A 284 8.15 -38.61 -12.44
N ASP A 285 9.03 -39.05 -13.37
CA ASP A 285 10.35 -39.53 -13.02
C ASP A 285 11.24 -38.43 -12.44
N LEU A 286 11.11 -37.18 -12.95
CA LEU A 286 11.77 -36.02 -12.37
C LEU A 286 11.31 -35.76 -10.92
N ILE A 287 10.00 -35.87 -10.68
CA ILE A 287 9.43 -35.67 -9.33
C ILE A 287 9.90 -36.79 -8.39
N LYS A 288 9.98 -38.04 -8.86
CA LYS A 288 10.48 -39.17 -8.05
C LYS A 288 11.97 -39.03 -7.72
N GLU A 289 12.78 -38.51 -8.65
CA GLU A 289 14.22 -38.36 -8.47
C GLU A 289 14.60 -37.13 -7.63
N LYS A 290 13.95 -35.99 -7.85
CA LYS A 290 14.33 -34.68 -7.29
C LYS A 290 13.40 -34.15 -6.20
N THR A 291 12.31 -34.87 -5.93
CA THR A 291 11.17 -34.41 -5.10
C THR A 291 10.35 -33.30 -5.76
N VAL A 292 9.12 -33.10 -5.26
CA VAL A 292 8.20 -32.06 -5.77
C VAL A 292 8.67 -30.63 -5.48
N VAL A 293 9.48 -30.46 -4.44
CA VAL A 293 10.07 -29.16 -4.03
C VAL A 293 11.55 -29.16 -4.39
N SER A 294 11.86 -28.83 -5.63
CA SER A 294 13.22 -28.79 -6.17
C SER A 294 13.37 -27.72 -7.23
N ALA A 295 14.60 -27.36 -7.53
CA ALA A 295 14.92 -26.41 -8.60
C ALA A 295 14.43 -26.92 -9.96
N GLU A 296 14.67 -28.18 -10.23
CA GLU A 296 14.33 -28.83 -11.50
C GLU A 296 12.82 -28.89 -11.73
N VAL A 297 12.04 -29.15 -10.68
CA VAL A 297 10.56 -29.09 -10.78
C VAL A 297 10.07 -27.68 -10.98
N ALA A 298 10.64 -26.68 -10.30
CA ALA A 298 10.29 -25.27 -10.54
C ALA A 298 10.58 -24.88 -12.02
N GLN A 299 11.72 -25.28 -12.57
CA GLN A 299 12.09 -25.07 -13.97
C GLN A 299 11.10 -25.71 -14.93
N ALA A 300 10.78 -27.00 -14.71
CA ALA A 300 9.82 -27.71 -15.54
C ALA A 300 8.41 -27.06 -15.46
N MET A 301 7.99 -26.57 -14.29
CA MET A 301 6.73 -25.87 -14.13
C MET A 301 6.70 -24.55 -14.92
N SER A 302 7.77 -23.73 -14.86
CA SER A 302 7.85 -22.48 -15.61
C SER A 302 7.87 -22.72 -17.12
N LEU A 303 8.59 -23.74 -17.60
CA LEU A 303 8.61 -24.12 -18.99
C LEU A 303 7.23 -24.58 -19.49
N GLY A 304 6.58 -25.50 -18.75
CA GLY A 304 5.24 -25.95 -19.08
C GLY A 304 4.21 -24.82 -19.10
N CYS A 305 4.32 -23.88 -18.17
CA CYS A 305 3.47 -22.70 -18.11
C CYS A 305 3.68 -21.78 -19.32
N GLN A 306 4.94 -21.49 -19.66
CA GLN A 306 5.27 -20.67 -20.84
C GLN A 306 4.71 -21.27 -22.13
N GLN A 307 4.84 -22.59 -22.30
CA GLN A 307 4.32 -23.29 -23.45
C GLN A 307 2.79 -23.31 -23.50
N LEU A 308 2.14 -23.50 -22.35
CA LEU A 308 0.68 -23.55 -22.23
C LEU A 308 0.03 -22.21 -22.61
N PHE A 309 0.56 -21.12 -22.07
CA PHE A 309 0.01 -19.76 -22.28
C PHE A 309 0.68 -19.02 -23.43
N LYS A 310 1.79 -19.51 -23.98
CA LYS A 310 2.57 -18.88 -25.04
C LYS A 310 3.00 -17.45 -24.69
N THR A 311 3.53 -17.27 -23.48
CA THR A 311 3.98 -15.98 -22.95
C THR A 311 5.48 -15.80 -23.11
N ASP A 312 5.92 -14.53 -23.12
CA ASP A 312 7.35 -14.18 -23.09
C ASP A 312 7.97 -14.52 -21.74
N ILE A 313 7.19 -14.37 -20.66
CA ILE A 313 7.62 -14.59 -19.27
C ILE A 313 6.73 -15.66 -18.63
N ALA A 314 7.36 -16.57 -17.91
CA ALA A 314 6.65 -17.51 -17.03
C ALA A 314 7.32 -17.57 -15.66
N LEU A 315 6.50 -17.47 -14.62
CA LEU A 315 6.92 -17.60 -13.23
C LEU A 315 6.40 -18.92 -12.65
N SER A 316 7.20 -19.59 -11.86
CA SER A 316 6.73 -20.77 -11.14
C SER A 316 7.18 -20.76 -9.69
N THR A 317 6.38 -21.40 -8.81
CA THR A 317 6.69 -21.59 -7.39
C THR A 317 6.36 -22.99 -6.93
N THR A 318 7.28 -23.66 -6.22
CA THR A 318 7.05 -24.91 -5.52
C THR A 318 7.73 -24.90 -4.17
N GLY A 319 7.05 -25.34 -3.09
CA GLY A 319 7.59 -25.22 -1.74
C GLY A 319 6.64 -25.69 -0.64
N VAL A 320 7.11 -25.66 0.60
CA VAL A 320 6.38 -26.05 1.80
C VAL A 320 6.22 -24.85 2.74
N ALA A 321 5.03 -24.26 2.72
CA ALA A 321 4.70 -23.09 3.57
C ALA A 321 4.33 -23.46 5.02
N GLY A 322 4.27 -24.77 5.36
CA GLY A 322 3.82 -25.23 6.67
C GLY A 322 2.30 -25.13 6.93
N PRO A 323 1.79 -25.53 8.12
CA PRO A 323 2.57 -26.05 9.26
C PRO A 323 3.04 -27.51 9.09
N ASN A 324 2.52 -28.24 8.11
CA ASN A 324 2.90 -29.63 7.82
C ASN A 324 3.86 -29.69 6.64
N SER A 325 4.75 -30.71 6.66
CA SER A 325 5.60 -31.01 5.52
C SER A 325 4.81 -31.68 4.38
N ASP A 326 5.46 -31.84 3.23
CA ASP A 326 4.94 -32.58 2.09
C ASP A 326 5.19 -34.11 2.20
N GLU A 327 4.77 -34.86 1.19
CA GLU A 327 4.95 -36.30 1.12
C GLU A 327 6.42 -36.78 1.07
N PHE A 328 7.35 -35.86 0.77
CA PHE A 328 8.79 -36.13 0.71
C PHE A 328 9.54 -35.66 1.98
N ASN A 329 8.82 -35.21 3.02
CA ASN A 329 9.37 -34.65 4.24
C ASN A 329 10.30 -33.45 4.01
N THR A 330 10.01 -32.62 3.03
CA THR A 330 10.73 -31.38 2.77
C THR A 330 10.64 -30.43 3.98
N GLU A 331 11.74 -29.80 4.33
CA GLU A 331 11.79 -28.84 5.45
C GLU A 331 10.80 -27.69 5.25
N ILE A 332 9.97 -27.42 6.27
CA ILE A 332 9.01 -26.32 6.27
C ILE A 332 9.75 -24.99 6.08
N GLY A 333 9.22 -24.14 5.22
CA GLY A 333 9.84 -22.87 4.84
C GLY A 333 10.73 -22.95 3.60
N THR A 334 10.96 -24.15 3.03
CA THR A 334 11.71 -24.31 1.78
C THR A 334 10.82 -23.97 0.59
N VAL A 335 11.33 -23.14 -0.32
CA VAL A 335 10.70 -22.83 -1.62
C VAL A 335 11.73 -22.70 -2.72
N PHE A 336 11.37 -23.21 -3.88
CA PHE A 336 12.03 -22.94 -5.14
C PHE A 336 11.08 -22.18 -6.06
N TYR A 337 11.60 -21.20 -6.78
CA TYR A 337 10.88 -20.53 -7.84
C TYR A 337 11.77 -20.32 -9.06
N SER A 338 11.17 -20.40 -10.24
CA SER A 338 11.86 -20.18 -11.51
C SER A 338 11.24 -18.97 -12.22
N ILE A 339 12.11 -18.13 -12.76
CA ILE A 339 11.80 -16.98 -13.60
C ILE A 339 12.34 -17.30 -14.98
N ARG A 340 11.45 -17.43 -15.95
CA ARG A 340 11.78 -17.63 -17.36
C ARG A 340 11.37 -16.41 -18.15
N VAL A 341 12.30 -15.87 -18.95
CA VAL A 341 12.07 -14.74 -19.86
C VAL A 341 12.58 -15.15 -21.24
N LYS A 342 11.68 -15.47 -22.15
CA LYS A 342 12.03 -16.08 -23.46
C LYS A 342 12.90 -17.31 -23.26
N ASP A 343 14.13 -17.30 -23.75
CA ASP A 343 15.09 -18.41 -23.61
C ASP A 343 15.95 -18.32 -22.34
N PHE A 344 15.93 -17.16 -21.64
CA PHE A 344 16.63 -16.98 -20.37
C PHE A 344 15.86 -17.65 -19.23
N GLU A 345 16.58 -18.29 -18.33
CA GLU A 345 16.00 -18.90 -17.14
C GLU A 345 16.89 -18.70 -15.91
N LYS A 346 16.28 -18.40 -14.79
CA LYS A 346 16.97 -18.36 -13.49
C LYS A 346 16.09 -18.93 -12.41
N THR A 347 16.66 -19.83 -11.60
CA THR A 347 15.98 -20.47 -10.48
C THR A 347 16.59 -20.07 -9.15
N PHE A 348 15.76 -19.89 -8.15
CA PHE A 348 16.14 -19.45 -6.82
C PHE A 348 15.63 -20.41 -5.77
N ARG A 349 16.35 -20.49 -4.65
CA ARG A 349 15.94 -21.18 -3.44
C ARG A 349 15.87 -20.19 -2.28
N LEU A 350 14.79 -20.27 -1.48
CA LEU A 350 14.70 -19.58 -0.20
C LEU A 350 14.40 -20.59 0.92
N TYR A 351 14.80 -20.23 2.14
CA TYR A 351 14.48 -20.97 3.35
C TYR A 351 13.95 -20.01 4.40
N LEU A 352 12.65 -20.08 4.70
CA LEU A 352 11.88 -19.11 5.47
C LEU A 352 11.09 -19.79 6.61
N PRO A 353 11.75 -20.54 7.51
CA PRO A 353 11.08 -21.35 8.52
C PRO A 353 10.37 -20.52 9.60
N HIS A 354 10.67 -19.24 9.70
CA HIS A 354 10.13 -18.32 10.70
C HIS A 354 8.83 -17.64 10.26
N LEU A 355 8.43 -17.79 8.99
CA LEU A 355 7.22 -17.17 8.48
C LEU A 355 6.01 -18.10 8.63
N GLU A 356 4.92 -17.54 9.13
CA GLU A 356 3.63 -18.20 9.07
C GLU A 356 3.17 -18.36 7.62
N ARG A 357 2.33 -19.37 7.36
CA ARG A 357 1.90 -19.74 6.01
C ARG A 357 1.46 -18.56 5.14
N LYS A 358 0.64 -17.66 5.66
CA LYS A 358 0.12 -16.52 4.91
C LYS A 358 1.21 -15.51 4.57
N ASP A 359 2.07 -15.22 5.54
CA ASP A 359 3.21 -14.31 5.36
C ASP A 359 4.25 -14.90 4.41
N PHE A 360 4.48 -16.22 4.49
CA PHE A 360 5.31 -16.95 3.53
C PHE A 360 4.80 -16.80 2.10
N MET A 361 3.50 -17.02 1.85
CA MET A 361 2.91 -16.89 0.51
C MET A 361 3.10 -15.48 -0.05
N ASN A 362 2.78 -14.47 0.75
CA ASN A 362 2.92 -13.06 0.37
C ASN A 362 4.40 -12.69 0.12
N PHE A 363 5.29 -13.05 1.05
CA PHE A 363 6.72 -12.77 0.94
C PHE A 363 7.33 -13.40 -0.33
N VAL A 364 7.06 -14.68 -0.59
CA VAL A 364 7.56 -15.39 -1.78
C VAL A 364 7.05 -14.73 -3.05
N SER A 365 5.76 -14.42 -3.11
CA SER A 365 5.14 -13.79 -4.28
C SER A 365 5.76 -12.42 -4.58
N GLN A 366 5.93 -11.58 -3.58
CA GLN A 366 6.60 -10.29 -3.76
C GLN A 366 8.07 -10.45 -4.18
N LYS A 367 8.78 -11.43 -3.60
CA LYS A 367 10.18 -11.70 -3.94
C LYS A 367 10.36 -12.14 -5.39
N VAL A 368 9.48 -13.01 -5.89
CA VAL A 368 9.48 -13.45 -7.29
C VAL A 368 9.31 -12.24 -8.23
N LEU A 369 8.36 -11.35 -7.96
CA LEU A 369 8.15 -10.15 -8.78
C LEU A 369 9.35 -9.18 -8.71
N GLN A 370 9.96 -9.01 -7.55
CA GLN A 370 11.16 -8.18 -7.38
C GLN A 370 12.33 -8.71 -8.19
N ASP A 371 12.59 -10.02 -8.11
CA ASP A 371 13.70 -10.63 -8.85
C ASP A 371 13.46 -10.62 -10.37
N LEU A 372 12.21 -10.78 -10.80
CA LEU A 372 11.85 -10.60 -12.21
C LEU A 372 12.20 -9.18 -12.68
N ILE A 373 11.76 -8.14 -11.98
CA ILE A 373 12.03 -6.74 -12.34
C ILE A 373 13.54 -6.52 -12.38
N GLN A 374 14.28 -7.01 -11.39
CA GLN A 374 15.73 -6.86 -11.36
C GLN A 374 16.42 -7.56 -12.55
N ILE A 375 15.97 -8.76 -12.91
CA ILE A 375 16.46 -9.46 -14.11
C ILE A 375 16.17 -8.66 -15.37
N LEU A 376 14.96 -8.13 -15.53
CA LEU A 376 14.59 -7.31 -16.70
C LEU A 376 15.45 -6.05 -16.81
N ILE A 377 15.87 -5.46 -15.68
CA ILE A 377 16.79 -4.31 -15.65
C ILE A 377 18.22 -4.72 -15.99
N GLN A 378 18.73 -5.80 -15.37
CA GLN A 378 20.14 -6.22 -15.49
C GLN A 378 20.46 -6.78 -16.87
N GLU A 379 19.57 -7.59 -17.42
CA GLU A 379 19.76 -8.26 -18.71
C GLU A 379 19.28 -7.41 -19.89
N ASN A 380 18.69 -6.23 -19.61
CA ASN A 380 18.12 -5.34 -20.63
C ASN A 380 17.10 -6.05 -21.55
N LEU A 381 16.27 -6.93 -20.94
CA LEU A 381 15.29 -7.79 -21.60
C LEU A 381 13.93 -7.08 -21.78
#